data_9459dd7877ca843ca4fa51cee969955f
#
_entry.id   9459dd7877ca843ca4fa51cee969955f
#
_cell.length_a   1.000
_cell.length_b   1.000
_cell.length_c   1.000
_cell.angle_alpha   90.00
_cell.angle_beta   90.00
_cell.angle_gamma   90.00
#
_symmetry.space_group_name_H-M   'P 1'
#
loop_
_entity.id
_entity.type
_entity.pdbx_description
1 polymer ?
#
loop_
_entity_poly.entity_id
_entity_poly.type
_entity_poly.pdbx_seq_one_letter_code
_entity_poly.pdbx_strand_id
1 'polypeptide(L)'
;MMNGPRASWLSLHCFLRSAPEDVDAFLTEDVAPLLDGLVGAGGATGWFFIRYDEGGHHLRLRVRGVTEARAASLPPVLGRLAARVPVAEAVRGRTAAGRAEHAEVRVVPYVPETGRYGGPGALPTAEEVFVLSSRMAVRAVRDTRRGSARLALGIDLAQVTALACGMDRPAAARWLRGHAAGWRWAEDVPLLGPQHVHAKVNGVYALQREAFVSRTRAVRRALADGTAPGPQADWYEGVRDADRALRAASPPVDRPRIWASQLHMAFNRLGLAPDEERAVCRLAARALLDPGGSASYFPEDHTSPDRQYLERSKFHIGREQDSAPRPLPVRQEPPRSGPSVPELPLPAGPFPDTPLRAVMTGRISRRGALTGPLDAGTLGTLLWGSHAPGHESVQRFADGGEQIVRHRPYPSAGALYTAGLRLIALAVDGLAPGTYRCLPERRSLRYVGPAPAPDEVRALSSYLSRADDDPEGIVPDALPVLLGLHVDLGRLRERYGLRALRLGLLEAGHLAQSLLMTATALGLATTPLGGFRDDLAHEVFALDDLDQPLQYILPVGRWNSPGDRANAP
;
A
#
# COMPACT_ATOMS: atom_id res chain seq x y z
N MET A 1 34.33 -0.47 23.18
CA MET A 1 34.01 -1.90 23.29
C MET A 1 34.38 -2.54 21.95
N MET A 2 35.37 -3.42 21.93
CA MET A 2 35.83 -4.09 20.72
C MET A 2 34.72 -5.03 20.21
N ASN A 3 34.26 -4.82 18.97
CA ASN A 3 33.39 -5.76 18.29
C ASN A 3 34.14 -7.09 18.12
N GLY A 4 33.79 -8.09 18.93
CA GLY A 4 34.25 -9.46 18.68
C GLY A 4 33.74 -9.94 17.29
N PRO A 5 34.39 -10.95 16.69
CA PRO A 5 33.99 -11.46 15.38
C PRO A 5 32.52 -11.85 15.43
N ARG A 6 31.68 -11.28 14.53
CA ARG A 6 30.26 -11.63 14.41
C ARG A 6 30.16 -13.14 14.18
N ALA A 7 29.39 -13.83 15.01
CA ALA A 7 29.14 -15.26 14.83
C ALA A 7 28.55 -15.46 13.42
N SER A 8 29.22 -16.28 12.61
CA SER A 8 28.82 -16.54 11.23
C SER A 8 27.52 -17.37 11.19
N TRP A 9 26.69 -17.13 10.16
CA TRP A 9 25.51 -17.92 9.86
C TRP A 9 25.88 -19.08 8.92
N LEU A 10 25.63 -20.31 9.32
CA LEU A 10 25.55 -21.45 8.41
C LEU A 10 24.21 -21.36 7.65
N SER A 11 24.27 -21.40 6.34
CA SER A 11 23.11 -21.24 5.47
C SER A 11 22.89 -22.51 4.65
N LEU A 12 21.71 -23.13 4.82
CA LEU A 12 21.33 -24.39 4.21
C LEU A 12 20.04 -24.21 3.41
N HIS A 13 20.00 -24.72 2.18
CA HIS A 13 18.79 -24.82 1.38
C HIS A 13 18.36 -26.28 1.32
N CYS A 14 17.23 -26.62 1.93
CA CYS A 14 16.66 -27.98 1.95
C CYS A 14 15.48 -28.06 0.97
N PHE A 15 15.66 -28.73 -0.15
CA PHE A 15 14.67 -28.79 -1.23
C PHE A 15 13.64 -29.90 -0.97
N LEU A 16 12.36 -29.53 -1.09
CA LEU A 16 11.23 -30.40 -0.81
C LEU A 16 10.21 -30.32 -1.95
N ARG A 17 9.93 -31.47 -2.59
CA ARG A 17 8.85 -31.59 -3.59
C ARG A 17 7.58 -32.15 -2.96
N SER A 18 7.17 -31.56 -1.85
CA SER A 18 6.14 -32.06 -0.96
C SER A 18 4.94 -31.12 -0.90
N ALA A 19 3.80 -31.64 -0.47
CA ALA A 19 2.65 -30.80 -0.19
C ALA A 19 2.97 -29.82 0.96
N PRO A 20 2.35 -28.64 0.98
CA PRO A 20 2.61 -27.64 2.02
C PRO A 20 2.40 -28.18 3.45
N GLU A 21 1.46 -29.10 3.64
CA GLU A 21 1.16 -29.74 4.93
C GLU A 21 2.30 -30.65 5.38
N ASP A 22 2.91 -31.39 4.45
CA ASP A 22 4.05 -32.27 4.71
C ASP A 22 5.31 -31.43 5.04
N VAL A 23 5.49 -30.28 4.38
CA VAL A 23 6.55 -29.32 4.72
C VAL A 23 6.35 -28.73 6.11
N ASP A 24 5.10 -28.47 6.50
CA ASP A 24 4.75 -27.99 7.85
C ASP A 24 5.06 -29.06 8.90
N ALA A 25 4.72 -30.32 8.66
CA ALA A 25 5.04 -31.45 9.53
C ALA A 25 6.57 -31.61 9.68
N PHE A 26 7.30 -31.67 8.57
CA PHE A 26 8.77 -31.74 8.56
C PHE A 26 9.41 -30.60 9.36
N LEU A 27 8.92 -29.36 9.18
CA LEU A 27 9.42 -28.20 9.92
C LEU A 27 9.20 -28.35 11.44
N THR A 28 8.02 -28.83 11.86
CA THR A 28 7.65 -28.87 13.28
C THR A 28 8.08 -30.14 14.02
N GLU A 29 8.21 -31.26 13.30
CA GLU A 29 8.49 -32.57 13.88
C GLU A 29 9.97 -32.99 13.75
N ASP A 30 10.66 -32.52 12.71
CA ASP A 30 12.06 -32.87 12.44
C ASP A 30 13.02 -31.67 12.59
N VAL A 31 12.78 -30.58 11.84
CA VAL A 31 13.74 -29.45 11.75
C VAL A 31 13.82 -28.68 13.07
N ALA A 32 12.67 -28.28 13.63
CA ALA A 32 12.65 -27.47 14.86
C ALA A 32 13.22 -28.26 16.06
N PRO A 33 12.84 -29.53 16.33
CA PRO A 33 13.45 -30.30 17.40
C PRO A 33 14.97 -30.50 17.24
N LEU A 34 15.46 -30.73 16.00
CA LEU A 34 16.88 -30.86 15.71
C LEU A 34 17.65 -29.57 16.06
N LEU A 35 17.15 -28.42 15.56
CA LEU A 35 17.85 -27.14 15.72
C LEU A 35 17.69 -26.55 17.12
N ASP A 36 16.53 -26.70 17.75
CA ASP A 36 16.30 -26.32 19.15
C ASP A 36 17.15 -27.17 20.11
N GLY A 37 17.26 -28.47 19.84
CA GLY A 37 18.17 -29.36 20.59
C GLY A 37 19.63 -28.94 20.45
N LEU A 38 20.04 -28.49 19.27
CA LEU A 38 21.39 -27.96 19.03
C LEU A 38 21.65 -26.67 19.83
N VAL A 39 20.67 -25.76 19.86
CA VAL A 39 20.73 -24.52 20.66
C VAL A 39 20.76 -24.85 22.16
N GLY A 40 19.89 -25.73 22.64
CA GLY A 40 19.82 -26.15 24.04
C GLY A 40 21.10 -26.81 24.54
N ALA A 41 21.81 -27.54 23.68
CA ALA A 41 23.09 -28.14 23.97
C ALA A 41 24.29 -27.17 23.83
N GLY A 42 24.07 -25.88 23.59
CA GLY A 42 25.10 -24.86 23.39
C GLY A 42 25.89 -25.00 22.09
N GLY A 43 25.40 -25.78 21.15
CA GLY A 43 26.05 -26.02 19.86
C GLY A 43 25.69 -25.03 18.75
N ALA A 44 24.73 -24.15 19.02
CA ALA A 44 24.34 -22.99 18.21
C ALA A 44 23.79 -21.89 19.13
N THR A 45 23.71 -20.65 18.63
CA THR A 45 23.16 -19.52 19.41
C THR A 45 21.76 -19.10 18.96
N GLY A 46 21.30 -19.63 17.85
CA GLY A 46 19.95 -19.37 17.31
C GLY A 46 19.81 -19.86 15.89
N TRP A 47 18.58 -19.93 15.43
CA TRP A 47 18.27 -20.31 14.06
C TRP A 47 17.00 -19.63 13.57
N PHE A 48 16.89 -19.51 12.24
CA PHE A 48 15.66 -19.08 11.58
C PHE A 48 15.49 -19.76 10.23
N PHE A 49 14.28 -19.71 9.69
CA PHE A 49 13.95 -20.26 8.39
C PHE A 49 13.15 -19.29 7.52
N ILE A 50 13.17 -19.54 6.21
CA ILE A 50 12.36 -18.86 5.21
C ILE A 50 11.85 -19.94 4.25
N ARG A 51 10.58 -19.82 3.80
CA ARG A 51 10.02 -20.63 2.72
C ARG A 51 10.33 -19.95 1.39
N TYR A 52 10.84 -20.68 0.44
CA TYR A 52 11.29 -20.11 -0.82
C TYR A 52 10.99 -21.04 -1.99
N ASP A 53 10.88 -20.48 -3.22
CA ASP A 53 10.49 -21.26 -4.41
C ASP A 53 11.49 -21.15 -5.58
N GLU A 54 12.46 -20.26 -5.52
CA GLU A 54 13.47 -20.11 -6.57
C GLU A 54 14.33 -21.38 -6.70
N GLY A 55 14.37 -21.95 -7.91
CA GLY A 55 15.04 -23.24 -8.15
C GLY A 55 14.26 -24.47 -7.66
N GLY A 56 13.04 -24.29 -7.15
CA GLY A 56 12.16 -25.30 -6.55
C GLY A 56 11.84 -25.01 -5.10
N HIS A 57 10.71 -25.52 -4.62
CA HIS A 57 10.29 -25.31 -3.23
C HIS A 57 11.34 -25.79 -2.23
N HIS A 58 11.78 -24.92 -1.33
CA HIS A 58 12.75 -25.26 -0.30
C HIS A 58 12.62 -24.43 0.96
N LEU A 59 13.14 -24.98 2.07
CA LEU A 59 13.36 -24.24 3.31
C LEU A 59 14.80 -23.71 3.30
N ARG A 60 14.96 -22.40 3.41
CA ARG A 60 16.24 -21.77 3.71
C ARG A 60 16.42 -21.72 5.21
N LEU A 61 17.32 -22.56 5.73
CA LEU A 61 17.64 -22.65 7.15
C LEU A 61 18.91 -21.84 7.40
N ARG A 62 18.94 -21.10 8.49
CA ARG A 62 20.10 -20.32 8.94
C ARG A 62 20.35 -20.66 10.39
N VAL A 63 21.58 -21.09 10.70
CA VAL A 63 21.99 -21.49 12.06
C VAL A 63 23.22 -20.69 12.46
N ARG A 64 23.17 -20.00 13.59
CA ARG A 64 24.21 -19.07 14.06
C ARG A 64 25.13 -19.73 15.08
N GLY A 65 26.44 -19.48 14.96
CA GLY A 65 27.44 -19.86 15.97
C GLY A 65 27.73 -21.34 16.04
N VAL A 66 27.57 -22.08 14.94
CA VAL A 66 27.90 -23.51 14.87
C VAL A 66 29.41 -23.70 14.64
N THR A 67 29.98 -24.72 15.25
CA THR A 67 31.34 -25.16 14.97
C THR A 67 31.46 -25.78 13.58
N GLU A 68 32.67 -25.80 12.99
CA GLU A 68 32.91 -26.35 11.67
C GLU A 68 32.49 -27.84 11.56
N ALA A 69 32.81 -28.63 12.58
CA ALA A 69 32.43 -30.05 12.64
C ALA A 69 30.91 -30.25 12.62
N ARG A 70 30.15 -29.40 13.31
CA ARG A 70 28.68 -29.43 13.30
C ARG A 70 28.09 -28.90 11.99
N ALA A 71 28.73 -27.86 11.42
CA ALA A 71 28.37 -27.36 10.11
C ALA A 71 28.47 -28.42 9.02
N ALA A 72 29.49 -29.26 9.05
CA ALA A 72 29.68 -30.38 8.13
C ALA A 72 28.66 -31.52 8.38
N SER A 73 28.21 -31.74 9.60
CA SER A 73 27.30 -32.84 9.96
C SER A 73 25.82 -32.54 9.70
N LEU A 74 25.37 -31.26 9.72
CA LEU A 74 23.98 -30.89 9.58
C LEU A 74 23.38 -31.21 8.20
N PRO A 75 24.03 -30.94 7.04
CA PRO A 75 23.44 -31.20 5.73
C PRO A 75 23.06 -32.66 5.53
N PRO A 76 23.91 -33.67 5.81
CA PRO A 76 23.54 -35.08 5.63
C PRO A 76 22.46 -35.55 6.61
N VAL A 77 22.37 -34.96 7.82
CA VAL A 77 21.29 -35.26 8.76
C VAL A 77 19.96 -34.74 8.24
N LEU A 78 19.91 -33.49 7.82
CA LEU A 78 18.71 -32.87 7.23
C LEU A 78 18.27 -33.58 5.96
N GLY A 79 19.20 -34.00 5.09
CA GLY A 79 18.88 -34.75 3.87
C GLY A 79 18.22 -36.10 4.16
N ARG A 80 18.70 -36.84 5.19
CA ARG A 80 18.06 -38.11 5.60
C ARG A 80 16.65 -37.88 6.18
N LEU A 81 16.43 -36.82 6.93
CA LEU A 81 15.11 -36.48 7.45
C LEU A 81 14.18 -36.05 6.32
N ALA A 82 14.62 -35.17 5.42
CA ALA A 82 13.88 -34.70 4.26
C ALA A 82 13.48 -35.83 3.30
N ALA A 83 14.32 -36.84 3.15
CA ALA A 83 14.03 -38.00 2.29
C ALA A 83 12.84 -38.86 2.78
N ARG A 84 12.39 -38.69 4.02
CA ARG A 84 11.21 -39.34 4.58
C ARG A 84 9.91 -38.58 4.27
N VAL A 85 10.02 -37.31 3.86
CA VAL A 85 8.85 -36.49 3.56
C VAL A 85 8.22 -36.96 2.23
N PRO A 86 6.90 -37.17 2.16
CA PRO A 86 6.26 -37.60 0.93
C PRO A 86 6.44 -36.64 -0.23
N VAL A 87 6.68 -37.14 -1.43
CA VAL A 87 6.68 -36.34 -2.65
C VAL A 87 5.25 -36.14 -3.14
N ALA A 88 4.85 -34.89 -3.38
CA ALA A 88 3.50 -34.57 -3.85
C ALA A 88 3.22 -35.20 -5.26
N GLU A 89 2.02 -35.74 -5.44
CA GLU A 89 1.62 -36.39 -6.70
C GLU A 89 1.69 -35.45 -7.92
N ALA A 90 1.31 -34.17 -7.75
CA ALA A 90 1.36 -33.17 -8.81
C ALA A 90 2.79 -32.92 -9.35
N VAL A 91 3.82 -33.33 -8.61
CA VAL A 91 5.25 -33.12 -8.95
C VAL A 91 5.91 -34.43 -9.41
N ARG A 92 5.29 -35.56 -9.17
CA ARG A 92 5.78 -36.88 -9.62
C ARG A 92 5.88 -36.90 -11.14
N GLY A 93 7.09 -37.11 -11.68
CA GLY A 93 7.33 -37.21 -13.13
C GLY A 93 7.68 -35.89 -13.85
N ARG A 94 7.65 -34.73 -13.20
CA ARG A 94 8.07 -33.46 -13.80
C ARG A 94 9.52 -33.10 -13.38
N THR A 95 10.49 -33.67 -14.05
CA THR A 95 11.89 -33.21 -13.99
C THR A 95 12.10 -32.08 -14.99
N ALA A 96 11.96 -30.82 -14.55
CA ALA A 96 12.44 -29.69 -15.34
C ALA A 96 13.96 -29.60 -15.17
N ALA A 97 14.70 -29.51 -16.25
CA ALA A 97 16.15 -29.32 -16.23
C ALA A 97 16.50 -28.10 -15.38
N GLY A 98 17.44 -28.25 -14.43
CA GLY A 98 17.91 -27.17 -13.56
C GLY A 98 17.21 -27.03 -12.20
N ARG A 99 16.17 -27.83 -11.90
CA ARG A 99 15.56 -27.86 -10.55
C ARG A 99 16.29 -28.85 -9.63
N ALA A 100 16.45 -28.45 -8.36
CA ALA A 100 17.03 -29.31 -7.34
C ALA A 100 16.18 -30.58 -7.09
N GLU A 101 16.83 -31.65 -6.64
CA GLU A 101 16.16 -32.91 -6.32
C GLU A 101 15.44 -32.82 -4.96
N HIS A 102 14.43 -33.68 -4.76
CA HIS A 102 13.80 -33.84 -3.46
C HIS A 102 14.81 -34.33 -2.42
N ALA A 103 14.78 -33.73 -1.21
CA ALA A 103 15.71 -33.98 -0.10
C ALA A 103 17.16 -33.52 -0.33
N GLU A 104 17.44 -32.86 -1.44
CA GLU A 104 18.76 -32.25 -1.64
C GLU A 104 18.98 -31.11 -0.63
N VAL A 105 20.14 -31.09 0.02
CA VAL A 105 20.54 -30.03 0.96
C VAL A 105 21.82 -29.38 0.46
N ARG A 106 21.74 -28.08 0.13
CA ARG A 106 22.88 -27.29 -0.35
C ARG A 106 23.38 -26.35 0.73
N VAL A 107 24.69 -26.27 0.90
CA VAL A 107 25.32 -25.20 1.67
C VAL A 107 25.51 -24.00 0.74
N VAL A 108 24.92 -22.86 1.08
CA VAL A 108 24.93 -21.64 0.26
C VAL A 108 25.37 -20.47 1.12
N PRO A 109 26.25 -19.57 0.65
CA PRO A 109 26.64 -18.40 1.43
C PRO A 109 25.43 -17.59 1.90
N TYR A 110 25.46 -17.13 3.16
CA TYR A 110 24.44 -16.20 3.66
C TYR A 110 24.76 -14.78 3.20
N VAL A 111 23.92 -14.26 2.33
CA VAL A 111 23.97 -12.85 1.88
C VAL A 111 22.76 -12.12 2.45
N PRO A 112 22.94 -11.29 3.48
CA PRO A 112 21.83 -10.56 4.09
C PRO A 112 21.36 -9.38 3.22
N GLU A 113 20.06 -9.16 3.16
CA GLU A 113 19.45 -7.99 2.50
C GLU A 113 19.61 -6.73 3.37
N THR A 114 20.85 -6.34 3.64
CA THR A 114 21.21 -5.31 4.62
C THR A 114 20.45 -3.98 4.41
N GLY A 115 20.31 -3.54 3.15
CA GLY A 115 19.60 -2.30 2.82
C GLY A 115 18.11 -2.32 3.15
N ARG A 116 17.49 -3.51 3.05
CA ARG A 116 16.06 -3.71 3.37
C ARG A 116 15.76 -3.56 4.85
N TYR A 117 16.73 -3.90 5.69
CA TYR A 117 16.58 -3.90 7.15
C TYR A 117 17.32 -2.74 7.85
N GLY A 118 17.52 -1.61 7.16
CA GLY A 118 18.02 -0.38 7.77
C GLY A 118 19.53 -0.25 7.83
N GLY A 119 20.25 -1.03 7.02
CA GLY A 119 21.70 -0.94 6.93
C GLY A 119 22.43 -1.86 7.92
N PRO A 120 23.78 -1.85 7.91
CA PRO A 120 24.58 -2.79 8.69
C PRO A 120 24.45 -2.61 10.21
N GLY A 121 24.06 -1.42 10.68
CA GLY A 121 23.83 -1.14 12.10
C GLY A 121 22.54 -1.74 12.64
N ALA A 122 21.48 -1.80 11.82
CA ALA A 122 20.17 -2.33 12.21
C ALA A 122 20.02 -3.83 11.93
N LEU A 123 20.85 -4.40 11.06
CA LEU A 123 20.79 -5.81 10.67
C LEU A 123 20.81 -6.80 11.85
N PRO A 124 21.64 -6.64 12.89
CA PRO A 124 21.61 -7.56 14.04
C PRO A 124 20.24 -7.61 14.74
N THR A 125 19.58 -6.46 14.90
CA THR A 125 18.21 -6.39 15.45
C THR A 125 17.23 -7.13 14.54
N ALA A 126 17.35 -6.98 13.22
CA ALA A 126 16.49 -7.66 12.27
C ALA A 126 16.68 -9.19 12.32
N GLU A 127 17.90 -9.67 12.46
CA GLU A 127 18.23 -11.10 12.59
C GLU A 127 17.66 -11.71 13.89
N GLU A 128 17.67 -10.98 15.02
CA GLU A 128 16.99 -11.43 16.24
C GLU A 128 15.47 -11.54 16.04
N VAL A 129 14.86 -10.62 15.30
CA VAL A 129 13.43 -10.72 14.94
C VAL A 129 13.17 -11.91 14.01
N PHE A 130 14.13 -12.29 13.13
CA PHE A 130 14.00 -13.52 12.32
C PHE A 130 13.97 -14.78 13.19
N VAL A 131 14.83 -14.84 14.22
CA VAL A 131 14.83 -15.95 15.18
C VAL A 131 13.53 -16.00 15.96
N LEU A 132 13.08 -14.86 16.49
CA LEU A 132 11.81 -14.73 17.21
C LEU A 132 10.61 -15.19 16.35
N SER A 133 10.48 -14.65 15.14
CA SER A 133 9.38 -14.97 14.25
C SER A 133 9.40 -16.43 13.76
N SER A 134 10.58 -17.05 13.67
CA SER A 134 10.70 -18.48 13.35
C SER A 134 10.17 -19.36 14.50
N ARG A 135 10.54 -19.05 15.74
CA ARG A 135 10.01 -19.75 16.93
C ARG A 135 8.50 -19.60 17.04
N MET A 136 8.00 -18.37 16.89
CA MET A 136 6.56 -18.09 16.89
C MET A 136 5.84 -18.86 15.79
N ALA A 137 6.37 -18.86 14.56
CA ALA A 137 5.76 -19.55 13.43
C ALA A 137 5.74 -21.06 13.62
N VAL A 138 6.82 -21.68 14.13
CA VAL A 138 6.85 -23.13 14.44
C VAL A 138 5.77 -23.51 15.43
N ARG A 139 5.61 -22.75 16.54
CA ARG A 139 4.55 -22.98 17.53
C ARG A 139 3.17 -22.84 16.88
N ALA A 140 2.95 -21.76 16.14
CA ALA A 140 1.68 -21.49 15.47
C ALA A 140 1.34 -22.57 14.43
N VAL A 141 2.31 -23.02 13.64
CA VAL A 141 2.13 -24.07 12.62
C VAL A 141 1.77 -25.42 13.28
N ARG A 142 2.36 -25.73 14.45
CA ARG A 142 2.02 -26.93 15.23
C ARG A 142 0.61 -26.88 15.78
N ASP A 143 0.16 -25.71 16.26
CA ASP A 143 -1.12 -25.55 16.95
C ASP A 143 -2.28 -25.25 16.00
N THR A 144 -2.01 -24.84 14.75
CA THR A 144 -3.05 -24.44 13.79
C THR A 144 -2.91 -25.20 12.47
N ARG A 145 -4.02 -25.76 12.01
CA ARG A 145 -4.08 -26.26 10.62
C ARG A 145 -4.04 -25.08 9.64
N ARG A 146 -3.64 -25.35 8.38
CA ARG A 146 -3.76 -24.38 7.29
C ARG A 146 -5.23 -23.95 7.10
N GLY A 147 -5.43 -22.80 6.44
CA GLY A 147 -6.74 -22.25 6.18
C GLY A 147 -7.16 -21.18 7.18
N SER A 148 -8.43 -21.12 7.55
CA SER A 148 -9.03 -20.00 8.27
C SER A 148 -8.36 -19.67 9.63
N ALA A 149 -7.92 -20.68 10.37
CA ALA A 149 -7.25 -20.47 11.66
C ALA A 149 -5.91 -19.73 11.51
N ARG A 150 -5.13 -20.09 10.48
CA ARG A 150 -3.84 -19.46 10.19
C ARG A 150 -4.00 -18.05 9.64
N LEU A 151 -5.01 -17.82 8.80
CA LEU A 151 -5.38 -16.48 8.32
C LEU A 151 -5.82 -15.59 9.48
N ALA A 152 -6.63 -16.11 10.41
CA ALA A 152 -7.05 -15.37 11.60
C ALA A 152 -5.87 -14.99 12.50
N LEU A 153 -4.89 -15.89 12.69
CA LEU A 153 -3.65 -15.57 13.37
C LEU A 153 -2.84 -14.50 12.63
N GLY A 154 -2.78 -14.58 11.30
CA GLY A 154 -2.15 -13.53 10.47
C GLY A 154 -2.75 -12.16 10.71
N ILE A 155 -4.09 -12.05 10.81
CA ILE A 155 -4.79 -10.80 11.15
C ILE A 155 -4.38 -10.28 12.52
N ASP A 156 -4.30 -11.16 13.52
CA ASP A 156 -3.84 -10.78 14.86
C ASP A 156 -2.41 -10.25 14.83
N LEU A 157 -1.48 -10.96 14.18
CA LEU A 157 -0.08 -10.56 14.10
C LEU A 157 0.11 -9.22 13.39
N ALA A 158 -0.66 -8.95 12.33
CA ALA A 158 -0.66 -7.65 11.67
C ALA A 158 -1.01 -6.52 12.64
N GLN A 159 -2.06 -6.69 13.43
CA GLN A 159 -2.52 -5.71 14.42
C GLN A 159 -1.58 -5.61 15.62
N VAL A 160 -1.05 -6.74 16.09
CA VAL A 160 -0.09 -6.79 17.20
C VAL A 160 1.21 -6.09 16.83
N THR A 161 1.72 -6.29 15.61
CA THR A 161 2.93 -5.60 15.11
C THR A 161 2.74 -4.09 15.13
N ALA A 162 1.63 -3.60 14.56
CA ALA A 162 1.34 -2.17 14.54
C ALA A 162 1.20 -1.58 15.95
N LEU A 163 0.53 -2.30 16.87
CA LEU A 163 0.38 -1.89 18.25
C LEU A 163 1.73 -1.84 19.00
N ALA A 164 2.58 -2.85 18.83
CA ALA A 164 3.90 -2.93 19.44
C ALA A 164 4.84 -1.79 18.94
N CYS A 165 4.68 -1.37 17.68
CA CYS A 165 5.35 -0.20 17.12
C CYS A 165 4.79 1.15 17.61
N GLY A 166 3.76 1.15 18.45
CA GLY A 166 3.13 2.35 19.01
C GLY A 166 2.22 3.10 18.02
N MET A 167 1.72 2.43 17.00
CA MET A 167 0.79 3.04 16.04
C MET A 167 -0.62 3.11 16.63
N ASP A 168 -1.29 4.26 16.48
CA ASP A 168 -2.72 4.37 16.72
C ASP A 168 -3.53 3.63 15.63
N ARG A 169 -4.86 3.56 15.77
CA ARG A 169 -5.70 2.81 14.81
C ARG A 169 -5.61 3.34 13.38
N PRO A 170 -5.71 4.67 13.14
CA PRO A 170 -5.54 5.23 11.80
C PRO A 170 -4.17 4.98 11.20
N ALA A 171 -3.08 5.18 11.97
CA ALA A 171 -1.72 4.94 11.51
C ALA A 171 -1.49 3.45 11.19
N ALA A 172 -1.98 2.54 12.04
CA ALA A 172 -1.90 1.10 11.82
C ALA A 172 -2.66 0.67 10.55
N ALA A 173 -3.89 1.16 10.37
CA ALA A 173 -4.68 0.85 9.18
C ALA A 173 -4.01 1.36 7.90
N ARG A 174 -3.49 2.58 7.91
CA ARG A 174 -2.73 3.16 6.79
C ARG A 174 -1.51 2.31 6.46
N TRP A 175 -0.72 1.95 7.46
CA TRP A 175 0.48 1.14 7.28
C TRP A 175 0.15 -0.23 6.69
N LEU A 176 -0.88 -0.92 7.19
CA LEU A 176 -1.32 -2.22 6.69
C LEU A 176 -1.88 -2.15 5.25
N ARG A 177 -2.67 -1.11 4.93
CA ARG A 177 -3.16 -0.88 3.55
C ARG A 177 -2.01 -0.60 2.60
N GLY A 178 -1.05 0.24 3.01
CA GLY A 178 0.15 0.53 2.24
C GLY A 178 1.02 -0.71 2.01
N HIS A 179 1.15 -1.58 3.02
CA HIS A 179 1.84 -2.86 2.90
C HIS A 179 1.16 -3.78 1.88
N ALA A 180 -0.16 -3.94 1.97
CA ALA A 180 -0.93 -4.73 1.02
C ALA A 180 -0.85 -4.18 -0.42
N ALA A 181 -0.92 -2.85 -0.58
CA ALA A 181 -0.83 -2.21 -1.88
C ALA A 181 0.59 -2.29 -2.49
N GLY A 182 1.62 -2.34 -1.65
CA GLY A 182 3.03 -2.43 -2.07
C GLY A 182 3.33 -3.69 -2.90
N TRP A 183 2.58 -4.75 -2.73
CA TRP A 183 2.69 -5.97 -3.53
C TRP A 183 2.38 -5.74 -5.03
N ARG A 184 1.62 -4.70 -5.37
CA ARG A 184 1.34 -4.32 -6.76
C ARG A 184 2.61 -4.12 -7.60
N TRP A 185 3.72 -3.78 -6.96
CA TRP A 185 4.99 -3.48 -7.61
C TRP A 185 5.97 -4.67 -7.63
N ALA A 186 5.53 -5.86 -7.20
CA ALA A 186 6.36 -7.07 -7.27
C ALA A 186 6.27 -7.68 -8.67
N GLU A 187 7.37 -7.66 -9.40
CA GLU A 187 7.43 -8.13 -10.81
C GLU A 187 7.61 -9.66 -10.91
N ASP A 188 8.25 -10.28 -9.92
CA ASP A 188 8.66 -11.69 -9.98
C ASP A 188 7.66 -12.67 -9.32
N VAL A 189 6.50 -12.19 -8.89
CA VAL A 189 5.50 -13.01 -8.18
C VAL A 189 4.17 -12.99 -8.93
N PRO A 190 3.61 -14.14 -9.31
CA PRO A 190 2.28 -14.20 -9.90
C PRO A 190 1.24 -13.81 -8.83
N LEU A 191 0.56 -12.70 -9.03
CA LEU A 191 -0.44 -12.15 -8.12
C LEU A 191 -1.81 -12.06 -8.79
N LEU A 192 -2.85 -12.22 -8.00
CA LEU A 192 -4.21 -11.87 -8.43
C LEU A 192 -4.31 -10.35 -8.65
N GLY A 193 -5.09 -9.94 -9.64
CA GLY A 193 -5.43 -8.53 -9.81
C GLY A 193 -6.05 -7.95 -8.53
N PRO A 194 -5.77 -6.69 -8.18
CA PRO A 194 -6.22 -6.09 -6.91
C PRO A 194 -7.74 -6.15 -6.75
N GLN A 195 -8.53 -6.04 -7.84
CA GLN A 195 -9.98 -6.13 -7.82
C GLN A 195 -10.48 -7.47 -7.24
N HIS A 196 -9.78 -8.58 -7.50
CA HIS A 196 -10.16 -9.89 -6.98
C HIS A 196 -9.89 -10.01 -5.49
N VAL A 197 -8.75 -9.47 -5.02
CA VAL A 197 -8.42 -9.43 -3.58
C VAL A 197 -9.43 -8.56 -2.83
N HIS A 198 -9.74 -7.37 -3.34
CA HIS A 198 -10.74 -6.47 -2.74
C HIS A 198 -12.14 -7.11 -2.71
N ALA A 199 -12.58 -7.74 -3.80
CA ALA A 199 -13.88 -8.42 -3.83
C ALA A 199 -13.97 -9.53 -2.76
N LYS A 200 -12.92 -10.34 -2.64
CA LYS A 200 -12.85 -11.41 -1.63
C LYS A 200 -12.83 -10.85 -0.20
N VAL A 201 -12.01 -9.84 0.06
CA VAL A 201 -11.94 -9.16 1.37
C VAL A 201 -13.28 -8.56 1.75
N ASN A 202 -13.94 -7.86 0.82
CA ASN A 202 -15.23 -7.23 1.08
C ASN A 202 -16.32 -8.26 1.36
N GLY A 203 -16.36 -9.36 0.61
CA GLY A 203 -17.31 -10.45 0.85
C GLY A 203 -17.10 -11.13 2.19
N VAL A 204 -15.86 -11.48 2.54
CA VAL A 204 -15.53 -12.10 3.83
C VAL A 204 -15.82 -11.15 5.00
N TYR A 205 -15.47 -9.87 4.86
CA TYR A 205 -15.74 -8.89 5.92
C TYR A 205 -17.23 -8.66 6.12
N ALA A 206 -18.02 -8.57 5.05
CA ALA A 206 -19.48 -8.39 5.15
C ALA A 206 -20.14 -9.55 5.90
N LEU A 207 -19.69 -10.78 5.66
CA LEU A 207 -20.22 -11.97 6.31
C LEU A 207 -19.78 -12.15 7.77
N GLN A 208 -18.59 -11.66 8.14
CA GLN A 208 -17.96 -11.95 9.44
C GLN A 208 -17.56 -10.68 10.21
N ARG A 209 -18.16 -9.53 9.90
CA ARG A 209 -17.81 -8.22 10.46
C ARG A 209 -17.72 -8.24 12.00
N GLU A 210 -18.74 -8.75 12.66
CA GLU A 210 -18.81 -8.78 14.12
C GLU A 210 -17.69 -9.64 14.72
N ALA A 211 -17.37 -10.77 14.10
CA ALA A 211 -16.28 -11.64 14.54
C ALA A 211 -14.92 -10.94 14.43
N PHE A 212 -14.64 -10.24 13.31
CA PHE A 212 -13.42 -9.47 13.13
C PHE A 212 -13.29 -8.34 14.16
N VAL A 213 -14.34 -7.56 14.37
CA VAL A 213 -14.34 -6.43 15.31
C VAL A 213 -14.18 -6.92 16.74
N SER A 214 -14.92 -7.98 17.13
CA SER A 214 -14.83 -8.59 18.46
C SER A 214 -13.42 -9.14 18.71
N ARG A 215 -12.85 -9.88 17.75
CA ARG A 215 -11.49 -10.41 17.82
C ARG A 215 -10.45 -9.29 17.98
N THR A 216 -10.54 -8.25 17.16
CA THR A 216 -9.65 -7.07 17.25
C THR A 216 -9.68 -6.43 18.63
N ARG A 217 -10.88 -6.29 19.23
CA ARG A 217 -11.04 -5.76 20.59
C ARG A 217 -10.47 -6.69 21.64
N ALA A 218 -10.71 -8.01 21.50
CA ALA A 218 -10.22 -9.03 22.43
C ALA A 218 -8.69 -9.09 22.45
N VAL A 219 -8.03 -9.14 21.29
CA VAL A 219 -6.56 -9.15 21.17
C VAL A 219 -5.94 -7.91 21.84
N ARG A 220 -6.46 -6.73 21.53
CA ARG A 220 -5.96 -5.48 22.12
C ARG A 220 -6.13 -5.42 23.64
N ARG A 221 -7.28 -5.89 24.14
CA ARG A 221 -7.55 -5.97 25.58
C ARG A 221 -6.59 -6.97 26.24
N ALA A 222 -6.47 -8.18 25.69
CA ALA A 222 -5.61 -9.22 26.24
C ALA A 222 -4.14 -8.77 26.33
N LEU A 223 -3.64 -8.02 25.34
CA LEU A 223 -2.30 -7.44 25.38
C LEU A 223 -2.18 -6.35 26.45
N ALA A 224 -3.18 -5.49 26.61
CA ALA A 224 -3.19 -4.44 27.63
C ALA A 224 -3.24 -5.03 29.05
N ASP A 225 -3.99 -6.12 29.25
CA ASP A 225 -4.18 -6.80 30.52
C ASP A 225 -3.10 -7.85 30.82
N GLY A 226 -2.15 -8.07 29.90
CA GLY A 226 -1.09 -9.09 30.03
C GLY A 226 -1.59 -10.54 29.95
N THR A 227 -2.79 -10.78 29.40
CA THR A 227 -3.43 -12.11 29.31
C THR A 227 -3.43 -12.68 27.89
N ALA A 228 -2.68 -12.06 26.96
CA ALA A 228 -2.58 -12.51 25.58
C ALA A 228 -1.98 -13.93 25.49
N PRO A 229 -2.45 -14.79 24.52
CA PRO A 229 -1.83 -16.08 24.27
C PRO A 229 -0.34 -15.97 23.95
N GLY A 230 0.44 -16.99 24.38
CA GLY A 230 1.91 -16.98 24.30
C GLY A 230 2.48 -16.49 22.96
N PRO A 231 2.05 -17.01 21.79
CA PRO A 231 2.59 -16.54 20.51
C PRO A 231 2.38 -15.06 20.22
N GLN A 232 1.21 -14.51 20.58
CA GLN A 232 0.93 -13.08 20.39
C GLN A 232 1.66 -12.22 21.41
N ALA A 233 1.77 -12.67 22.68
CA ALA A 233 2.50 -11.96 23.73
C ALA A 233 4.01 -11.93 23.40
N ASP A 234 4.61 -13.08 23.08
CA ASP A 234 6.02 -13.20 22.71
C ASP A 234 6.36 -12.31 21.51
N TRP A 235 5.47 -12.27 20.50
CA TRP A 235 5.63 -11.43 19.33
C TRP A 235 5.52 -9.94 19.67
N TYR A 236 4.52 -9.55 20.47
CA TYR A 236 4.33 -8.16 20.92
C TYR A 236 5.55 -7.63 21.66
N GLU A 237 6.06 -8.38 22.65
CA GLU A 237 7.21 -7.99 23.45
C GLU A 237 8.48 -7.88 22.58
N GLY A 238 8.73 -8.88 21.76
CA GLY A 238 9.91 -8.89 20.89
C GLY A 238 9.91 -7.78 19.84
N VAL A 239 8.74 -7.48 19.24
CA VAL A 239 8.60 -6.35 18.32
C VAL A 239 8.82 -5.02 19.05
N ARG A 240 8.25 -4.85 20.23
CA ARG A 240 8.40 -3.64 21.04
C ARG A 240 9.87 -3.38 21.42
N ASP A 241 10.58 -4.41 21.81
CA ASP A 241 11.98 -4.30 22.22
C ASP A 241 12.90 -4.01 21.01
N ALA A 242 12.68 -4.69 19.89
CA ALA A 242 13.38 -4.44 18.65
C ALA A 242 13.07 -3.03 18.08
N ASP A 243 11.81 -2.57 18.16
CA ASP A 243 11.44 -1.22 17.73
C ASP A 243 12.11 -0.15 18.58
N ARG A 244 12.26 -0.39 19.89
CA ARG A 244 13.03 0.51 20.78
C ARG A 244 14.49 0.60 20.35
N ALA A 245 15.12 -0.53 20.00
CA ALA A 245 16.48 -0.53 19.48
C ALA A 245 16.60 0.20 18.14
N LEU A 246 15.65 0.02 17.23
CA LEU A 246 15.60 0.73 15.95
C LEU A 246 15.36 2.24 16.10
N ARG A 247 14.62 2.68 17.12
CA ARG A 247 14.46 4.11 17.44
C ARG A 247 15.76 4.76 17.88
N ALA A 248 16.61 4.01 18.56
CA ALA A 248 17.90 4.48 19.03
C ALA A 248 19.03 4.38 17.97
N ALA A 249 18.72 3.83 16.79
CA ALA A 249 19.71 3.66 15.72
C ALA A 249 20.24 5.00 15.18
N SER A 250 21.53 5.04 14.95
CA SER A 250 22.22 6.18 14.32
C SER A 250 23.07 5.66 13.15
N PRO A 251 22.86 6.16 11.93
CA PRO A 251 21.84 7.13 11.52
C PRO A 251 20.39 6.60 11.67
N PRO A 252 19.37 7.49 11.69
CA PRO A 252 17.97 7.09 11.76
C PRO A 252 17.56 6.17 10.60
N VAL A 253 16.72 5.17 10.89
CA VAL A 253 16.26 4.18 9.93
C VAL A 253 14.77 4.33 9.61
N ASP A 254 14.35 3.87 8.44
CA ASP A 254 12.94 3.81 8.04
C ASP A 254 12.24 2.62 8.74
N ARG A 255 11.81 2.83 9.97
CA ARG A 255 11.17 1.82 10.81
C ARG A 255 9.89 1.23 10.20
N PRO A 256 8.94 2.02 9.66
CA PRO A 256 7.75 1.47 9.00
C PRO A 256 8.09 0.49 7.88
N ARG A 257 9.10 0.77 7.07
CA ARG A 257 9.57 -0.11 6.01
C ARG A 257 10.22 -1.39 6.53
N ILE A 258 11.05 -1.27 7.58
CA ILE A 258 11.66 -2.44 8.23
C ILE A 258 10.57 -3.35 8.79
N TRP A 259 9.58 -2.79 9.49
CA TRP A 259 8.48 -3.57 10.06
C TRP A 259 7.56 -4.18 9.00
N ALA A 260 7.34 -3.53 7.88
CA ALA A 260 6.64 -4.13 6.74
C ALA A 260 7.39 -5.38 6.23
N SER A 261 8.73 -5.29 6.10
CA SER A 261 9.56 -6.43 5.70
C SER A 261 9.58 -7.55 6.76
N GLN A 262 9.60 -7.22 8.04
CA GLN A 262 9.51 -8.21 9.14
C GLN A 262 8.16 -8.91 9.20
N LEU A 263 7.07 -8.17 8.99
CA LEU A 263 5.72 -8.72 8.95
C LEU A 263 5.56 -9.67 7.75
N HIS A 264 6.06 -9.29 6.58
CA HIS A 264 6.12 -10.18 5.42
C HIS A 264 6.87 -11.48 5.74
N MET A 265 8.03 -11.40 6.38
CA MET A 265 8.79 -12.60 6.76
C MET A 265 8.05 -13.45 7.81
N ALA A 266 7.29 -12.85 8.72
CA ALA A 266 6.45 -13.60 9.65
C ALA A 266 5.32 -14.35 8.92
N PHE A 267 4.67 -13.72 7.94
CA PHE A 267 3.65 -14.34 7.10
C PHE A 267 4.22 -15.45 6.23
N ASN A 268 5.37 -15.24 5.61
CA ASN A 268 6.09 -16.27 4.86
C ASN A 268 6.35 -17.50 5.74
N ARG A 269 6.84 -17.33 6.97
CA ARG A 269 7.09 -18.41 7.91
C ARG A 269 5.82 -19.17 8.31
N LEU A 270 4.70 -18.47 8.46
CA LEU A 270 3.39 -19.06 8.66
C LEU A 270 2.88 -19.83 7.42
N GLY A 271 3.51 -19.66 6.26
CA GLY A 271 3.09 -20.27 5.01
C GLY A 271 1.88 -19.59 4.38
N LEU A 272 1.70 -18.28 4.64
CA LEU A 272 0.70 -17.46 3.94
C LEU A 272 1.26 -17.06 2.57
N ALA A 273 0.44 -17.22 1.55
CA ALA A 273 0.75 -16.78 0.20
C ALA A 273 0.66 -15.24 0.09
N PRO A 274 1.33 -14.60 -0.90
CA PRO A 274 1.28 -13.15 -1.07
C PRO A 274 -0.12 -12.56 -1.19
N ASP A 275 -1.05 -13.22 -1.90
CA ASP A 275 -2.44 -12.77 -1.98
C ASP A 275 -3.22 -12.94 -0.66
N GLU A 276 -2.87 -13.95 0.14
CA GLU A 276 -3.41 -14.11 1.50
C GLU A 276 -2.88 -13.02 2.43
N GLU A 277 -1.60 -12.66 2.32
CA GLU A 277 -0.99 -11.55 3.05
C GLU A 277 -1.68 -10.22 2.73
N ARG A 278 -1.92 -9.93 1.45
CA ARG A 278 -2.68 -8.76 1.00
C ARG A 278 -4.08 -8.72 1.62
N ALA A 279 -4.79 -9.85 1.60
CA ALA A 279 -6.13 -9.96 2.17
C ALA A 279 -6.14 -9.80 3.70
N VAL A 280 -5.22 -10.44 4.40
CA VAL A 280 -5.05 -10.37 5.88
C VAL A 280 -4.81 -8.93 6.32
N CYS A 281 -3.88 -8.22 5.66
CA CYS A 281 -3.59 -6.82 6.01
C CYS A 281 -4.79 -5.89 5.78
N ARG A 282 -5.57 -6.10 4.71
CA ARG A 282 -6.79 -5.34 4.45
C ARG A 282 -7.90 -5.62 5.46
N LEU A 283 -8.13 -6.89 5.81
CA LEU A 283 -9.09 -7.29 6.84
C LEU A 283 -8.72 -6.70 8.19
N ALA A 284 -7.43 -6.77 8.56
CA ALA A 284 -6.91 -6.18 9.80
C ALA A 284 -7.13 -4.66 9.85
N ALA A 285 -6.80 -3.94 8.77
CA ALA A 285 -7.00 -2.50 8.67
C ALA A 285 -8.48 -2.11 8.76
N ARG A 286 -9.36 -2.87 8.10
CA ARG A 286 -10.80 -2.61 8.11
C ARG A 286 -11.39 -2.83 9.51
N ALA A 287 -10.99 -3.89 10.20
CA ALA A 287 -11.44 -4.15 11.57
C ALA A 287 -10.96 -3.10 12.58
N LEU A 288 -9.76 -2.54 12.38
CA LEU A 288 -9.22 -1.45 13.20
C LEU A 288 -10.04 -0.16 13.08
N LEU A 289 -10.54 0.15 11.88
CA LEU A 289 -11.27 1.38 11.59
C LEU A 289 -12.79 1.23 11.69
N ASP A 290 -13.29 0.02 11.97
CA ASP A 290 -14.73 -0.20 12.06
C ASP A 290 -15.36 0.69 13.13
N PRO A 291 -16.33 1.57 12.78
CA PRO A 291 -16.94 2.50 13.72
C PRO A 291 -17.88 1.83 14.73
N GLY A 292 -18.19 0.56 14.52
CA GLY A 292 -19.27 -0.14 15.24
C GLY A 292 -20.66 0.24 14.74
N GLY A 293 -21.67 -0.52 15.17
CA GLY A 293 -23.05 -0.32 14.74
C GLY A 293 -23.31 -0.74 13.27
N SER A 294 -24.57 -0.85 12.90
CA SER A 294 -25.00 -1.05 11.51
C SER A 294 -25.44 0.31 10.97
N ALA A 295 -24.58 0.95 10.17
CA ALA A 295 -24.99 2.17 9.45
C ALA A 295 -25.64 1.77 8.12
N SER A 296 -26.90 2.17 7.90
CA SER A 296 -27.49 2.14 6.56
C SER A 296 -26.73 3.12 5.65
N TYR A 297 -26.57 2.77 4.37
CA TYR A 297 -26.04 3.72 3.38
C TYR A 297 -26.98 4.91 3.18
N PHE A 298 -28.28 4.71 3.38
CA PHE A 298 -29.31 5.75 3.35
C PHE A 298 -29.90 5.96 4.75
N PRO A 299 -29.15 6.63 5.66
CA PRO A 299 -29.66 6.86 7.02
C PRO A 299 -30.72 7.95 7.03
N GLU A 300 -31.81 7.75 7.77
CA GLU A 300 -32.96 8.66 7.77
C GLU A 300 -33.02 9.59 8.99
N ASP A 301 -32.40 9.21 10.10
CA ASP A 301 -32.52 9.93 11.37
C ASP A 301 -31.44 11.02 11.58
N HIS A 302 -31.56 11.74 12.72
CA HIS A 302 -30.63 12.80 13.10
C HIS A 302 -29.26 12.26 13.54
N THR A 303 -29.12 10.95 13.78
CA THR A 303 -27.86 10.31 14.18
C THR A 303 -27.02 9.91 12.97
N SER A 304 -27.49 10.15 11.76
CA SER A 304 -26.72 9.87 10.54
C SER A 304 -25.36 10.58 10.56
N PRO A 305 -24.27 9.92 10.13
CA PRO A 305 -22.91 10.48 10.23
C PRO A 305 -22.74 11.83 9.52
N ASP A 306 -23.38 12.03 8.39
CA ASP A 306 -23.36 13.28 7.61
C ASP A 306 -24.01 14.44 8.37
N ARG A 307 -25.19 14.23 8.98
CA ARG A 307 -25.88 15.23 9.80
C ARG A 307 -25.09 15.56 11.06
N GLN A 308 -24.58 14.53 11.74
CA GLN A 308 -23.71 14.72 12.91
C GLN A 308 -22.44 15.50 12.55
N TYR A 309 -21.84 15.22 11.39
CA TYR A 309 -20.70 15.99 10.91
C TYR A 309 -21.06 17.44 10.62
N LEU A 310 -22.17 17.67 9.93
CA LEU A 310 -22.65 19.03 9.63
C LEU A 310 -22.86 19.84 10.91
N GLU A 311 -23.50 19.25 11.93
CA GLU A 311 -23.75 19.91 13.20
C GLU A 311 -22.46 20.23 13.96
N ARG A 312 -21.57 19.23 14.12
CA ARG A 312 -20.30 19.37 14.86
C ARG A 312 -19.28 20.28 14.19
N SER A 313 -19.40 20.53 12.89
CA SER A 313 -18.50 21.39 12.13
C SER A 313 -18.98 22.81 11.98
N LYS A 314 -20.06 23.23 12.68
CA LYS A 314 -20.54 24.61 12.71
C LYS A 314 -19.58 25.51 13.49
N PHE A 315 -19.45 26.76 13.04
CA PHE A 315 -18.85 27.82 13.82
C PHE A 315 -19.94 28.58 14.57
N HIS A 316 -19.70 28.90 15.82
CA HIS A 316 -20.69 29.55 16.69
C HIS A 316 -20.21 30.95 17.08
N ILE A 317 -21.12 31.96 17.03
CA ILE A 317 -20.86 33.33 17.50
C ILE A 317 -20.52 33.28 18.99
N GLY A 318 -19.48 33.98 19.40
CA GLY A 318 -18.97 34.02 20.79
C GLY A 318 -18.07 32.82 21.15
N ARG A 319 -17.69 31.98 20.17
CA ARG A 319 -16.75 30.88 20.31
C ARG A 319 -15.72 30.85 19.20
N GLU A 320 -15.31 32.00 18.73
CA GLU A 320 -14.41 32.17 17.58
C GLU A 320 -13.04 31.52 17.82
N GLN A 321 -12.54 31.52 19.07
CA GLN A 321 -11.26 30.89 19.41
C GLN A 321 -11.29 29.37 19.24
N ASP A 322 -12.45 28.74 19.33
CA ASP A 322 -12.58 27.28 19.11
C ASP A 322 -12.42 26.90 17.62
N SER A 323 -12.69 27.87 16.74
CA SER A 323 -12.70 27.71 15.28
C SER A 323 -11.56 28.46 14.57
N ALA A 324 -10.69 29.14 15.31
CA ALA A 324 -9.56 29.87 14.75
C ALA A 324 -8.61 28.91 13.98
N PRO A 325 -8.16 29.30 12.78
CA PRO A 325 -7.19 28.53 12.04
C PRO A 325 -5.88 28.37 12.82
N ARG A 326 -5.39 27.13 12.94
CA ARG A 326 -4.12 26.86 13.63
C ARG A 326 -2.93 27.10 12.71
N PRO A 327 -1.77 27.53 13.26
CA PRO A 327 -0.52 27.50 12.51
C PRO A 327 -0.23 26.11 11.99
N LEU A 328 0.21 25.99 10.74
CA LEU A 328 0.64 24.71 10.20
C LEU A 328 2.02 24.35 10.75
N PRO A 329 2.22 23.10 11.19
CA PRO A 329 3.55 22.63 11.54
C PRO A 329 4.45 22.68 10.30
N VAL A 330 5.72 23.02 10.51
CA VAL A 330 6.74 22.92 9.47
C VAL A 330 6.95 21.42 9.21
N ARG A 331 6.43 20.94 8.10
CA ARG A 331 6.68 19.55 7.66
C ARG A 331 8.11 19.49 7.12
N GLN A 332 8.98 18.82 7.85
CA GLN A 332 10.20 18.31 7.26
C GLN A 332 9.80 17.19 6.28
N GLU A 333 10.18 17.32 5.00
CA GLU A 333 10.07 16.16 4.10
C GLU A 333 10.82 15.00 4.77
N PRO A 334 10.18 13.82 4.96
CA PRO A 334 10.88 12.68 5.54
C PRO A 334 12.13 12.41 4.71
N PRO A 335 13.25 12.03 5.35
CA PRO A 335 14.46 11.68 4.62
C PRO A 335 14.10 10.63 3.56
N ARG A 336 14.43 10.91 2.31
CA ARG A 336 14.11 10.04 1.18
C ARG A 336 14.92 8.76 1.33
N SER A 337 14.28 7.70 1.81
CA SER A 337 14.87 6.36 1.86
C SER A 337 14.76 5.73 0.48
N GLY A 338 15.84 5.73 -0.27
CA GLY A 338 15.92 5.12 -1.60
C GLY A 338 16.48 6.05 -2.67
N PRO A 339 16.80 5.52 -3.87
CA PRO A 339 17.26 6.34 -4.98
C PRO A 339 16.21 7.41 -5.31
N SER A 340 16.68 8.63 -5.52
CA SER A 340 15.84 9.75 -5.92
C SER A 340 15.16 9.41 -7.25
N VAL A 341 13.85 9.18 -7.25
CA VAL A 341 13.10 9.03 -8.50
C VAL A 341 13.16 10.37 -9.22
N PRO A 342 13.71 10.44 -10.44
CA PRO A 342 13.85 11.69 -11.15
C PRO A 342 12.47 12.30 -11.44
N GLU A 343 12.41 13.63 -11.34
CA GLU A 343 11.24 14.38 -11.78
C GLU A 343 11.31 14.54 -13.29
N LEU A 344 10.20 14.25 -13.96
CA LEU A 344 10.05 14.39 -15.39
C LEU A 344 9.35 15.73 -15.68
N PRO A 345 10.02 16.75 -16.24
CA PRO A 345 9.36 17.96 -16.70
C PRO A 345 8.31 17.61 -17.76
N LEU A 346 7.08 18.11 -17.60
CA LEU A 346 6.04 17.96 -18.60
C LEU A 346 5.83 19.31 -19.28
N PRO A 347 6.20 19.46 -20.55
CA PRO A 347 6.02 20.71 -21.28
C PRO A 347 4.53 21.02 -21.45
N ALA A 348 4.18 22.31 -21.47
CA ALA A 348 2.86 22.77 -21.87
C ALA A 348 2.95 23.39 -23.25
N GLY A 349 2.00 23.06 -24.11
CA GLY A 349 1.77 23.78 -25.34
C GLY A 349 1.14 25.17 -25.09
N PRO A 350 0.85 25.93 -26.13
CA PRO A 350 0.16 27.22 -25.97
C PRO A 350 -1.25 27.02 -25.42
N PHE A 351 -1.65 27.90 -24.51
CA PHE A 351 -3.04 27.91 -24.03
C PHE A 351 -3.94 28.40 -25.19
N PRO A 352 -5.07 27.71 -25.46
CA PRO A 352 -5.93 28.10 -26.59
C PRO A 352 -6.62 29.43 -26.34
N ASP A 353 -6.70 30.27 -27.36
CA ASP A 353 -7.43 31.55 -27.36
C ASP A 353 -8.93 31.30 -27.65
N THR A 354 -9.57 30.53 -26.78
CA THR A 354 -10.99 30.19 -26.92
C THR A 354 -11.82 31.18 -26.07
N PRO A 355 -12.80 31.88 -26.65
CA PRO A 355 -13.63 32.80 -25.89
C PRO A 355 -14.32 32.12 -24.69
N LEU A 356 -14.26 32.75 -23.52
CA LEU A 356 -14.82 32.19 -22.28
C LEU A 356 -16.31 31.76 -22.47
N ARG A 357 -17.09 32.55 -23.20
CA ARG A 357 -18.48 32.19 -23.53
C ARG A 357 -18.58 30.85 -24.21
N ALA A 358 -17.73 30.58 -25.20
CA ALA A 358 -17.72 29.30 -25.94
C ALA A 358 -17.36 28.13 -25.03
N VAL A 359 -16.37 28.31 -24.15
CA VAL A 359 -15.99 27.31 -23.16
C VAL A 359 -17.13 27.02 -22.20
N MET A 360 -17.75 28.06 -21.63
CA MET A 360 -18.84 27.91 -20.66
C MET A 360 -20.08 27.24 -21.26
N THR A 361 -20.46 27.62 -22.48
CA THR A 361 -21.65 27.04 -23.14
C THR A 361 -21.37 25.68 -23.78
N GLY A 362 -20.13 25.40 -24.16
CA GLY A 362 -19.70 24.12 -24.76
C GLY A 362 -19.31 23.04 -23.77
N ARG A 363 -19.07 23.39 -22.49
CA ARG A 363 -18.69 22.40 -21.49
C ARG A 363 -19.81 21.38 -21.25
N ILE A 364 -19.55 20.16 -21.53
CA ILE A 364 -20.46 19.03 -21.28
C ILE A 364 -19.66 17.84 -20.74
N SER A 365 -20.22 17.09 -19.80
CA SER A 365 -19.68 15.80 -19.38
C SER A 365 -19.93 14.78 -20.48
N ARG A 366 -18.85 14.30 -21.09
CA ARG A 366 -18.93 13.32 -22.19
C ARG A 366 -18.51 11.96 -21.71
N ARG A 367 -19.28 10.98 -22.08
CA ARG A 367 -19.01 9.55 -21.91
C ARG A 367 -18.99 8.90 -23.30
N GLY A 368 -18.73 7.62 -23.37
CA GLY A 368 -18.53 6.90 -24.63
C GLY A 368 -17.06 6.82 -25.02
N ALA A 369 -16.78 6.77 -26.31
CA ALA A 369 -15.40 6.61 -26.80
C ALA A 369 -14.56 7.86 -26.55
N LEU A 370 -13.77 7.83 -25.49
CA LEU A 370 -12.72 8.80 -25.21
C LEU A 370 -11.39 8.20 -25.66
N THR A 371 -10.85 8.68 -26.77
CA THR A 371 -9.70 8.03 -27.42
C THR A 371 -8.49 8.95 -27.55
N GLY A 372 -7.34 8.39 -27.96
CA GLY A 372 -6.16 9.13 -28.39
C GLY A 372 -6.29 9.68 -29.83
N PRO A 373 -5.24 10.29 -30.38
CA PRO A 373 -3.96 10.58 -29.72
C PRO A 373 -4.04 11.77 -28.76
N LEU A 374 -3.23 11.73 -27.70
CA LEU A 374 -2.99 12.84 -26.78
C LEU A 374 -1.48 12.98 -26.59
N ASP A 375 -0.92 14.13 -26.93
CA ASP A 375 0.50 14.42 -26.76
C ASP A 375 0.80 15.03 -25.39
N ALA A 376 2.08 14.92 -24.97
CA ALA A 376 2.56 15.44 -23.69
C ALA A 376 2.37 16.96 -23.54
N GLY A 377 2.46 17.74 -24.63
CA GLY A 377 2.26 19.19 -24.61
C GLY A 377 0.80 19.57 -24.32
N THR A 378 -0.16 18.90 -24.98
CA THR A 378 -1.60 19.08 -24.75
C THR A 378 -1.97 18.65 -23.32
N LEU A 379 -1.44 17.51 -22.86
CA LEU A 379 -1.62 17.07 -21.47
C LEU A 379 -1.03 18.08 -20.47
N GLY A 380 0.17 18.59 -20.73
CA GLY A 380 0.81 19.61 -19.91
C GLY A 380 -0.02 20.90 -19.84
N THR A 381 -0.60 21.34 -20.97
CA THR A 381 -1.49 22.50 -21.01
C THR A 381 -2.75 22.27 -20.17
N LEU A 382 -3.36 21.09 -20.27
CA LEU A 382 -4.50 20.71 -19.42
C LEU A 382 -4.15 20.78 -17.94
N LEU A 383 -3.07 20.12 -17.54
CA LEU A 383 -2.70 20.01 -16.12
C LEU A 383 -2.24 21.36 -15.55
N TRP A 384 -1.34 22.04 -16.23
CA TRP A 384 -0.73 23.24 -15.68
C TRP A 384 -1.61 24.48 -15.86
N GLY A 385 -2.39 24.56 -16.92
CA GLY A 385 -3.40 25.60 -17.09
C GLY A 385 -4.51 25.54 -16.04
N SER A 386 -4.82 24.35 -15.55
CA SER A 386 -5.86 24.15 -14.53
C SER A 386 -5.34 24.19 -13.09
N HIS A 387 -4.06 23.89 -12.87
CA HIS A 387 -3.58 23.54 -11.52
C HIS A 387 -2.29 24.24 -11.10
N ALA A 388 -1.44 24.68 -12.02
CA ALA A 388 -0.20 25.36 -11.68
C ALA A 388 -0.43 26.82 -11.23
N PRO A 389 0.50 27.41 -10.44
CA PRO A 389 0.46 28.84 -10.10
C PRO A 389 0.49 29.71 -11.35
N GLY A 390 -0.40 30.72 -11.40
CA GLY A 390 -0.53 31.66 -12.50
C GLY A 390 0.01 33.06 -12.19
N HIS A 391 -0.12 33.52 -10.95
CA HIS A 391 0.39 34.81 -10.51
C HIS A 391 0.72 34.80 -9.03
N GLU A 392 1.46 35.83 -8.60
CA GLU A 392 1.86 36.03 -7.20
C GLU A 392 1.29 37.35 -6.66
N SER A 393 0.95 37.36 -5.38
CA SER A 393 0.63 38.57 -4.65
C SER A 393 1.38 38.61 -3.31
N VAL A 394 1.57 39.80 -2.76
CA VAL A 394 2.16 39.99 -1.43
C VAL A 394 1.05 40.23 -0.42
N GLN A 395 0.92 39.28 0.52
CA GLN A 395 0.04 39.47 1.68
C GLN A 395 0.84 40.10 2.81
N ARG A 396 0.33 41.21 3.34
CA ARG A 396 0.92 41.91 4.49
C ARG A 396 0.13 41.60 5.74
N PHE A 397 0.85 41.34 6.83
CA PHE A 397 0.26 41.04 8.13
C PHE A 397 0.33 42.29 9.05
N ALA A 398 -0.51 42.30 10.08
CA ALA A 398 -0.60 43.41 11.02
C ALA A 398 0.71 43.63 11.84
N ASP A 399 1.54 42.60 11.96
CA ASP A 399 2.86 42.66 12.60
C ASP A 399 3.97 43.19 11.68
N GLY A 400 3.63 43.61 10.45
CA GLY A 400 4.56 44.10 9.45
C GLY A 400 5.22 43.01 8.61
N GLY A 401 4.91 41.73 8.87
CA GLY A 401 5.39 40.61 8.06
C GLY A 401 4.78 40.62 6.67
N GLU A 402 5.53 40.13 5.67
CA GLU A 402 5.05 39.94 4.31
C GLU A 402 5.19 38.47 3.90
N GLN A 403 4.21 37.97 3.17
CA GLN A 403 4.24 36.61 2.58
C GLN A 403 3.87 36.70 1.11
N ILE A 404 4.70 36.04 0.25
CA ILE A 404 4.35 35.85 -1.14
C ILE A 404 3.33 34.72 -1.23
N VAL A 405 2.17 35.00 -1.77
CA VAL A 405 1.10 34.03 -2.03
C VAL A 405 1.05 33.73 -3.53
N ARG A 406 1.21 32.46 -3.87
CA ARG A 406 1.09 31.96 -5.26
C ARG A 406 -0.32 31.52 -5.54
N HIS A 407 -0.98 32.18 -6.49
CA HIS A 407 -2.37 31.92 -6.82
C HIS A 407 -2.51 30.92 -7.96
N ARG A 408 -3.42 29.97 -7.79
CA ARG A 408 -3.82 29.02 -8.84
C ARG A 408 -5.14 29.45 -9.49
N PRO A 409 -5.55 28.85 -10.64
CA PRO A 409 -6.77 29.21 -11.35
C PRO A 409 -8.08 28.97 -10.58
N TYR A 410 -8.01 28.47 -9.36
CA TYR A 410 -9.15 28.18 -8.51
C TYR A 410 -8.89 28.61 -7.05
N PRO A 411 -9.95 28.94 -6.28
CA PRO A 411 -9.79 29.33 -4.88
C PRO A 411 -9.50 28.13 -3.97
N SER A 412 -8.71 28.39 -2.91
CA SER A 412 -8.42 27.42 -1.86
C SER A 412 -8.45 28.10 -0.49
N ALA A 413 -8.91 27.40 0.54
CA ALA A 413 -8.96 27.88 1.90
C ALA A 413 -7.55 28.26 2.40
N GLY A 414 -7.35 29.55 2.73
CA GLY A 414 -6.05 30.07 3.17
C GLY A 414 -4.91 29.89 2.16
N ALA A 415 -5.23 29.80 0.88
CA ALA A 415 -4.30 29.55 -0.22
C ALA A 415 -3.40 28.29 0.00
N LEU A 416 -3.92 27.26 0.70
CA LEU A 416 -3.17 26.04 1.00
C LEU A 416 -3.02 25.12 -0.20
N TYR A 417 -3.94 25.18 -1.14
CA TYR A 417 -3.96 24.36 -2.37
C TYR A 417 -3.73 22.86 -2.11
N THR A 418 -4.62 22.29 -1.30
CA THR A 418 -4.55 20.92 -0.83
C THR A 418 -5.14 19.90 -1.82
N ALA A 419 -5.93 20.36 -2.80
CA ALA A 419 -6.32 19.52 -3.91
C ALA A 419 -5.12 19.17 -4.78
N GLY A 420 -5.00 17.90 -5.15
CA GLY A 420 -3.90 17.36 -5.94
C GLY A 420 -4.37 16.39 -7.00
N LEU A 421 -3.47 16.08 -7.94
CA LEU A 421 -3.74 15.16 -9.04
C LEU A 421 -2.76 13.97 -9.03
N ARG A 422 -3.32 12.79 -9.26
CA ARG A 422 -2.60 11.62 -9.76
C ARG A 422 -2.93 11.46 -11.23
N LEU A 423 -1.91 11.20 -12.03
CA LEU A 423 -2.04 10.92 -13.45
C LEU A 423 -1.74 9.44 -13.68
N ILE A 424 -2.63 8.76 -14.37
CA ILE A 424 -2.36 7.47 -15.02
C ILE A 424 -2.28 7.76 -16.52
N ALA A 425 -1.09 7.69 -17.06
CA ALA A 425 -0.84 7.75 -18.50
C ALA A 425 -0.93 6.33 -19.06
N LEU A 426 -1.86 6.11 -19.99
CA LEU A 426 -2.06 4.83 -20.67
C LEU A 426 -1.51 4.87 -22.08
N ALA A 427 -1.84 5.93 -22.85
CA ALA A 427 -1.41 6.13 -24.22
C ALA A 427 -1.23 7.63 -24.51
N VAL A 428 -0.09 8.20 -24.08
CA VAL A 428 0.27 9.62 -24.28
C VAL A 428 1.56 9.70 -25.07
N ASP A 429 1.53 10.38 -26.20
CA ASP A 429 2.72 10.57 -27.03
C ASP A 429 3.76 11.41 -26.29
N GLY A 430 4.98 10.89 -26.17
CA GLY A 430 6.07 11.54 -25.44
C GLY A 430 6.06 11.34 -23.92
N LEU A 431 5.17 10.49 -23.37
CA LEU A 431 5.16 10.10 -21.97
C LEU A 431 4.99 8.58 -21.83
N ALA A 432 5.91 7.94 -21.13
CA ALA A 432 5.82 6.49 -20.89
C ALA A 432 4.54 6.13 -20.09
N PRO A 433 3.90 4.99 -20.40
CA PRO A 433 2.80 4.50 -19.59
C PRO A 433 3.20 4.34 -18.12
N GLY A 434 2.34 4.81 -17.20
CA GLY A 434 2.66 4.78 -15.79
C GLY A 434 1.69 5.58 -14.93
N THR A 435 1.86 5.41 -13.62
CA THR A 435 1.19 6.21 -12.59
C THR A 435 2.13 7.29 -12.10
N TYR A 436 1.68 8.54 -12.08
CA TYR A 436 2.49 9.71 -11.75
C TYR A 436 1.82 10.60 -10.71
N ARG A 437 2.63 11.22 -9.86
CA ARG A 437 2.22 12.36 -9.03
C ARG A 437 2.47 13.65 -9.80
N CYS A 438 1.45 14.49 -9.94
CA CYS A 438 1.58 15.82 -10.50
C CYS A 438 2.18 16.79 -9.48
N LEU A 439 3.17 17.58 -9.92
CA LEU A 439 3.88 18.58 -9.12
C LEU A 439 3.67 19.96 -9.75
N PRO A 440 2.55 20.66 -9.44
CA PRO A 440 2.15 21.87 -10.17
C PRO A 440 3.12 23.04 -9.99
N GLU A 441 3.78 23.15 -8.83
CA GLU A 441 4.76 24.21 -8.56
C GLU A 441 6.00 24.13 -9.48
N ARG A 442 6.29 22.93 -9.99
CA ARG A 442 7.46 22.65 -10.83
C ARG A 442 7.08 22.27 -12.25
N ARG A 443 5.79 22.19 -12.53
CA ARG A 443 5.25 21.70 -13.83
C ARG A 443 5.90 20.38 -14.25
N SER A 444 6.01 19.44 -13.30
CA SER A 444 6.69 18.17 -13.48
C SER A 444 5.86 17.01 -12.94
N LEU A 445 6.21 15.81 -13.38
CA LEU A 445 5.64 14.57 -12.96
C LEU A 445 6.69 13.78 -12.16
N ARG A 446 6.26 13.08 -11.10
CA ARG A 446 7.10 12.11 -10.43
C ARG A 446 6.49 10.72 -10.62
N TYR A 447 7.27 9.82 -11.17
CA TYR A 447 6.85 8.43 -11.36
C TYR A 447 6.57 7.77 -10.01
N VAL A 448 5.46 7.03 -9.94
CA VAL A 448 5.00 6.30 -8.75
C VAL A 448 5.07 4.80 -8.99
N GLY A 449 4.69 4.36 -10.18
CA GLY A 449 4.68 2.96 -10.56
C GLY A 449 4.11 2.72 -11.97
N PRO A 450 4.09 1.46 -12.45
CA PRO A 450 3.57 1.13 -13.77
C PRO A 450 2.08 1.48 -13.92
N ALA A 451 1.65 1.62 -15.16
CA ALA A 451 0.24 1.80 -15.50
C ALA A 451 -0.57 0.57 -15.06
N PRO A 452 -1.81 0.75 -14.60
CA PRO A 452 -2.70 -0.38 -14.32
C PRO A 452 -3.05 -1.12 -15.61
N ALA A 453 -3.33 -2.43 -15.47
CA ALA A 453 -3.87 -3.21 -16.55
C ALA A 453 -5.30 -2.75 -16.91
N PRO A 454 -5.76 -2.94 -18.17
CA PRO A 454 -7.11 -2.54 -18.57
C PRO A 454 -8.23 -3.07 -17.66
N ASP A 455 -8.13 -4.32 -17.22
CA ASP A 455 -9.12 -4.92 -16.30
C ASP A 455 -9.15 -4.25 -14.92
N GLU A 456 -8.02 -3.74 -14.45
CA GLU A 456 -7.97 -2.97 -13.21
C GLU A 456 -8.66 -1.61 -13.39
N VAL A 457 -8.46 -0.97 -14.56
CA VAL A 457 -9.16 0.29 -14.91
C VAL A 457 -10.66 0.05 -15.02
N ARG A 458 -11.09 -1.02 -15.72
CA ARG A 458 -12.51 -1.42 -15.81
C ARG A 458 -13.13 -1.61 -14.43
N ALA A 459 -12.39 -2.21 -13.51
CA ALA A 459 -12.87 -2.49 -12.16
C ALA A 459 -13.03 -1.24 -11.28
N LEU A 460 -12.53 -0.07 -11.66
CA LEU A 460 -12.63 1.15 -10.83
C LEU A 460 -14.06 1.68 -10.69
N SER A 461 -14.87 1.61 -11.75
CA SER A 461 -16.20 2.21 -11.76
C SER A 461 -17.16 1.43 -12.66
N SER A 462 -18.46 1.48 -12.35
CA SER A 462 -19.51 0.92 -13.21
C SER A 462 -19.53 1.56 -14.61
N TYR A 463 -19.08 2.79 -14.76
CA TYR A 463 -18.98 3.46 -16.07
C TYR A 463 -17.80 2.96 -16.90
N LEU A 464 -16.72 2.51 -16.27
CA LEU A 464 -15.53 1.93 -16.90
C LEU A 464 -15.66 0.43 -17.17
N SER A 465 -16.66 -0.22 -16.56
CA SER A 465 -16.94 -1.66 -16.72
C SER A 465 -18.14 -1.95 -17.63
N ARG A 466 -18.71 -0.96 -18.31
CA ARG A 466 -19.75 -1.16 -19.31
C ARG A 466 -19.19 -1.88 -20.53
N ALA A 467 -20.07 -2.53 -21.28
CA ALA A 467 -19.69 -3.16 -22.54
C ALA A 467 -19.12 -2.13 -23.54
N ASP A 468 -18.18 -2.55 -24.36
CA ASP A 468 -17.48 -1.64 -25.29
C ASP A 468 -18.41 -1.07 -26.39
N ASP A 469 -19.55 -1.72 -26.63
CA ASP A 469 -20.62 -1.28 -27.54
C ASP A 469 -21.66 -0.37 -26.87
N ASP A 470 -21.62 -0.17 -25.55
CA ASP A 470 -22.49 0.77 -24.84
C ASP A 470 -22.11 2.22 -25.24
N PRO A 471 -23.05 3.01 -25.82
CA PRO A 471 -22.75 4.38 -26.25
C PRO A 471 -22.28 5.30 -25.11
N GLU A 472 -22.63 5.00 -23.87
CA GLU A 472 -22.17 5.72 -22.69
C GLU A 472 -21.00 5.03 -21.97
N GLY A 473 -20.57 3.87 -22.45
CA GLY A 473 -19.42 3.13 -21.93
C GLY A 473 -18.11 3.81 -22.27
N ILE A 474 -17.22 3.95 -21.30
CA ILE A 474 -15.85 4.43 -21.51
C ILE A 474 -14.96 3.19 -21.71
N VAL A 475 -14.33 3.09 -22.86
CA VAL A 475 -13.49 1.94 -23.22
C VAL A 475 -12.07 2.14 -22.69
N PRO A 476 -11.64 1.41 -21.64
CA PRO A 476 -10.32 1.62 -21.02
C PRO A 476 -9.13 1.39 -21.96
N ASP A 477 -9.26 0.42 -22.90
CA ASP A 477 -8.17 0.11 -23.85
C ASP A 477 -7.88 1.23 -24.86
N ALA A 478 -8.86 2.09 -25.10
CA ALA A 478 -8.71 3.24 -26.00
C ALA A 478 -8.39 4.55 -25.28
N LEU A 479 -8.47 4.54 -23.95
CA LEU A 479 -8.35 5.74 -23.12
C LEU A 479 -6.89 6.14 -22.95
N PRO A 480 -6.50 7.38 -23.31
CA PRO A 480 -5.11 7.81 -23.15
C PRO A 480 -4.74 8.18 -21.71
N VAL A 481 -5.70 8.73 -20.94
CA VAL A 481 -5.41 9.30 -19.61
C VAL A 481 -6.55 9.11 -18.63
N LEU A 482 -6.20 8.78 -17.37
CA LEU A 482 -7.06 8.93 -16.20
C LEU A 482 -6.41 9.91 -15.22
N LEU A 483 -7.18 10.87 -14.71
CA LEU A 483 -6.79 11.75 -13.62
C LEU A 483 -7.55 11.36 -12.36
N GLY A 484 -6.82 11.14 -11.27
CA GLY A 484 -7.38 10.99 -9.92
C GLY A 484 -7.24 12.30 -9.16
N LEU A 485 -8.36 12.97 -8.87
CA LEU A 485 -8.38 14.18 -8.08
C LEU A 485 -8.58 13.82 -6.62
N HIS A 486 -7.63 14.17 -5.78
CA HIS A 486 -7.64 13.92 -4.33
C HIS A 486 -7.42 15.21 -3.54
N VAL A 487 -7.68 15.17 -2.23
CA VAL A 487 -7.45 16.29 -1.31
C VAL A 487 -6.49 15.85 -0.20
N ASP A 488 -5.46 16.64 0.12
CA ASP A 488 -4.66 16.44 1.35
C ASP A 488 -5.49 16.90 2.56
N LEU A 489 -6.39 16.01 2.98
CA LEU A 489 -7.31 16.24 4.09
C LEU A 489 -6.56 16.27 5.42
N GLY A 490 -5.44 15.54 5.53
CA GLY A 490 -4.58 15.57 6.71
C GLY A 490 -4.07 17.00 6.98
N ARG A 491 -3.52 17.66 5.95
CA ARG A 491 -3.04 19.05 6.04
C ARG A 491 -4.14 20.06 6.36
N LEU A 492 -5.32 19.88 5.76
CA LEU A 492 -6.47 20.73 6.07
C LEU A 492 -6.94 20.56 7.53
N ARG A 493 -6.96 19.33 8.04
CA ARG A 493 -7.33 19.04 9.44
C ARG A 493 -6.38 19.68 10.45
N GLU A 494 -5.08 19.68 10.18
CA GLU A 494 -4.09 20.33 11.03
C GLU A 494 -4.44 21.82 11.24
N ARG A 495 -4.95 22.49 10.20
CA ARG A 495 -5.27 23.93 10.25
C ARG A 495 -6.71 24.23 10.65
N TYR A 496 -7.68 23.48 10.14
CA TYR A 496 -9.11 23.81 10.20
C TYR A 496 -9.96 22.80 10.97
N GLY A 497 -9.35 21.79 11.59
CA GLY A 497 -10.06 20.79 12.38
C GLY A 497 -11.17 20.09 11.59
N LEU A 498 -12.37 19.97 12.19
CA LEU A 498 -13.52 19.33 11.53
C LEU A 498 -14.00 20.06 10.28
N ARG A 499 -13.78 21.37 10.18
CA ARG A 499 -14.18 22.16 9.00
C ARG A 499 -13.45 21.72 7.73
N ALA A 500 -12.29 21.10 7.87
CA ALA A 500 -11.43 20.67 6.78
C ALA A 500 -12.14 19.87 5.70
N LEU A 501 -13.03 18.94 6.05
CA LEU A 501 -13.74 18.12 5.05
C LEU A 501 -14.59 18.99 4.11
N ARG A 502 -15.34 19.97 4.66
CA ARG A 502 -16.13 20.89 3.82
C ARG A 502 -15.25 21.69 2.88
N LEU A 503 -14.14 22.24 3.40
CA LEU A 503 -13.21 23.06 2.63
C LEU A 503 -12.54 22.23 1.54
N GLY A 504 -12.16 21.00 1.85
CA GLY A 504 -11.55 20.08 0.89
C GLY A 504 -12.50 19.70 -0.26
N LEU A 505 -13.77 19.40 0.05
CA LEU A 505 -14.78 19.08 -0.97
C LEU A 505 -15.05 20.27 -1.91
N LEU A 506 -15.12 21.49 -1.36
CA LEU A 506 -15.26 22.70 -2.16
C LEU A 506 -14.06 22.91 -3.08
N GLU A 507 -12.83 22.79 -2.54
CA GLU A 507 -11.60 22.94 -3.31
C GLU A 507 -11.49 21.89 -4.43
N ALA A 508 -11.85 20.63 -4.14
CA ALA A 508 -11.91 19.57 -5.14
C ALA A 508 -12.87 19.91 -6.29
N GLY A 509 -14.06 20.44 -5.97
CA GLY A 509 -15.01 20.89 -6.97
C GLY A 509 -14.47 22.04 -7.83
N HIS A 510 -13.76 22.99 -7.22
CA HIS A 510 -13.14 24.11 -7.95
C HIS A 510 -12.05 23.64 -8.91
N LEU A 511 -11.14 22.73 -8.48
CA LEU A 511 -10.12 22.17 -9.36
C LEU A 511 -10.75 21.32 -10.47
N ALA A 512 -11.77 20.51 -10.14
CA ALA A 512 -12.49 19.74 -11.15
C ALA A 512 -13.09 20.65 -12.22
N GLN A 513 -13.75 21.74 -11.84
CA GLN A 513 -14.31 22.71 -12.79
C GLN A 513 -13.23 23.36 -13.65
N SER A 514 -12.08 23.72 -13.05
CA SER A 514 -10.94 24.27 -13.80
C SER A 514 -10.45 23.29 -14.87
N LEU A 515 -10.31 21.99 -14.52
CA LEU A 515 -9.94 20.93 -15.47
C LEU A 515 -10.97 20.76 -16.59
N LEU A 516 -12.27 20.76 -16.26
CA LEU A 516 -13.35 20.60 -17.23
C LEU A 516 -13.38 21.76 -18.26
N MET A 517 -13.17 22.98 -17.79
CA MET A 517 -13.13 24.18 -18.65
C MET A 517 -11.89 24.15 -19.55
N THR A 518 -10.72 23.84 -18.99
CA THR A 518 -9.48 23.75 -19.75
C THR A 518 -9.55 22.63 -20.81
N ALA A 519 -10.08 21.46 -20.44
CA ALA A 519 -10.32 20.38 -21.39
C ALA A 519 -11.24 20.80 -22.53
N THR A 520 -12.34 21.51 -22.22
CA THR A 520 -13.26 22.04 -23.24
C THR A 520 -12.56 23.02 -24.18
N ALA A 521 -11.74 23.92 -23.64
CA ALA A 521 -10.96 24.88 -24.45
C ALA A 521 -9.96 24.17 -25.38
N LEU A 522 -9.39 23.05 -24.94
CA LEU A 522 -8.45 22.22 -25.72
C LEU A 522 -9.15 21.26 -26.70
N GLY A 523 -10.48 21.25 -26.76
CA GLY A 523 -11.25 20.29 -27.57
C GLY A 523 -11.15 18.85 -27.06
N LEU A 524 -10.78 18.68 -25.80
CA LEU A 524 -10.77 17.39 -25.12
C LEU A 524 -12.13 17.09 -24.47
N ALA A 525 -12.43 15.81 -24.32
CA ALA A 525 -13.59 15.33 -23.63
C ALA A 525 -13.22 14.68 -22.29
N THR A 526 -14.05 14.90 -21.28
CA THR A 526 -13.88 14.31 -19.95
C THR A 526 -15.21 14.30 -19.20
N THR A 527 -15.29 13.45 -18.19
CA THR A 527 -16.42 13.42 -17.24
C THR A 527 -15.91 13.14 -15.83
N PRO A 528 -16.37 13.89 -14.82
CA PRO A 528 -15.99 13.62 -13.44
C PRO A 528 -16.83 12.44 -12.90
N LEU A 529 -16.20 11.31 -12.63
CA LEU A 529 -16.81 10.14 -12.02
C LEU A 529 -16.66 10.23 -10.52
N GLY A 530 -17.79 10.40 -9.78
CA GLY A 530 -17.84 10.33 -8.33
C GLY A 530 -18.25 8.93 -7.83
N GLY A 531 -18.76 8.06 -8.72
CA GLY A 531 -19.12 6.68 -8.41
C GLY A 531 -18.01 5.71 -8.79
N PHE A 532 -17.11 5.45 -7.88
CA PHE A 532 -16.01 4.51 -8.06
C PHE A 532 -15.86 3.61 -6.81
N ARG A 533 -15.08 2.55 -6.93
CA ARG A 533 -14.78 1.63 -5.82
C ARG A 533 -13.60 2.18 -5.04
N ASP A 534 -13.88 2.84 -3.92
CA ASP A 534 -12.93 3.66 -3.17
C ASP A 534 -11.62 2.92 -2.82
N ASP A 535 -11.69 1.79 -2.12
CA ASP A 535 -10.50 1.04 -1.69
C ASP A 535 -9.61 0.63 -2.88
N LEU A 536 -10.23 0.19 -3.97
CA LEU A 536 -9.51 -0.20 -5.19
C LEU A 536 -8.91 1.02 -5.89
N ALA A 537 -9.66 2.11 -5.96
CA ALA A 537 -9.20 3.33 -6.62
C ALA A 537 -8.01 3.95 -5.88
N HIS A 538 -8.04 3.99 -4.54
CA HIS A 538 -6.89 4.47 -3.77
C HIS A 538 -5.64 3.61 -3.99
N GLU A 539 -5.80 2.29 -4.09
CA GLU A 539 -4.68 1.40 -4.43
C GLU A 539 -4.13 1.68 -5.83
N VAL A 540 -5.00 1.77 -6.84
CA VAL A 540 -4.61 1.97 -8.25
C VAL A 540 -3.95 3.33 -8.46
N PHE A 541 -4.44 4.38 -7.82
CA PHE A 541 -3.85 5.72 -7.86
C PHE A 541 -2.70 5.92 -6.84
N ALA A 542 -2.34 4.90 -6.06
CA ALA A 542 -1.32 4.97 -5.02
C ALA A 542 -1.55 6.14 -4.05
N LEU A 543 -2.76 6.24 -3.50
CA LEU A 543 -3.21 7.24 -2.55
C LEU A 543 -3.46 6.64 -1.18
N ASP A 544 -3.23 7.44 -0.14
CA ASP A 544 -3.69 7.14 1.22
C ASP A 544 -5.13 7.62 1.39
N ASP A 545 -6.06 6.68 1.53
CA ASP A 545 -7.49 6.94 1.62
C ASP A 545 -7.92 7.73 2.88
N LEU A 546 -7.10 7.76 3.93
CA LEU A 546 -7.39 8.48 5.18
C LEU A 546 -6.99 9.96 5.11
N ASP A 547 -5.83 10.23 4.51
CA ASP A 547 -5.28 11.60 4.44
C ASP A 547 -5.35 12.20 3.03
N GLN A 548 -5.49 11.36 1.99
CA GLN A 548 -5.57 11.79 0.59
C GLN A 548 -6.80 11.17 -0.12
N PRO A 549 -8.02 11.33 0.45
CA PRO A 549 -9.20 10.72 -0.15
C PRO A 549 -9.43 11.23 -1.58
N LEU A 550 -9.61 10.27 -2.49
CA LEU A 550 -9.97 10.51 -3.88
C LEU A 550 -11.39 11.08 -3.95
N GLN A 551 -11.59 12.11 -4.77
CA GLN A 551 -12.89 12.78 -4.93
C GLN A 551 -13.51 12.52 -6.30
N TYR A 552 -12.67 12.48 -7.35
CA TYR A 552 -13.10 12.22 -8.71
C TYR A 552 -12.07 11.39 -9.45
N ILE A 553 -12.56 10.54 -10.34
CA ILE A 553 -11.80 9.97 -11.45
C ILE A 553 -12.25 10.70 -12.71
N LEU A 554 -11.32 11.30 -13.45
CA LEU A 554 -11.60 11.98 -14.71
C LEU A 554 -10.88 11.23 -15.85
N PRO A 555 -11.59 10.40 -16.62
CA PRO A 555 -11.09 9.91 -17.89
C PRO A 555 -11.00 11.08 -18.87
N VAL A 556 -9.90 11.20 -19.59
CA VAL A 556 -9.64 12.29 -20.54
C VAL A 556 -9.20 11.71 -21.87
N GLY A 557 -9.79 12.20 -22.95
CA GLY A 557 -9.43 11.83 -24.32
C GLY A 557 -10.09 12.74 -25.34
N ARG A 558 -9.96 12.41 -26.61
CA ARG A 558 -10.75 13.01 -27.69
C ARG A 558 -12.07 12.26 -27.80
N TRP A 559 -13.16 12.98 -27.96
CA TRP A 559 -14.46 12.34 -28.14
C TRP A 559 -14.73 12.12 -29.63
N ASN A 560 -14.96 10.88 -30.00
CA ASN A 560 -15.39 10.50 -31.33
C ASN A 560 -16.91 10.30 -31.32
N SER A 561 -17.60 11.02 -32.17
CA SER A 561 -19.05 10.86 -32.32
C SER A 561 -19.41 9.41 -32.69
N PRO A 562 -20.53 8.85 -32.24
CA PRO A 562 -20.98 7.54 -32.70
C PRO A 562 -21.06 7.40 -34.22
N GLY A 563 -21.24 8.51 -34.96
CA GLY A 563 -21.23 8.54 -36.42
C GLY A 563 -19.82 8.40 -37.05
N ASP A 564 -18.75 8.72 -36.31
CA ASP A 564 -17.38 8.63 -36.81
C ASP A 564 -16.79 7.21 -36.76
N ARG A 565 -17.41 6.31 -35.95
CA ARG A 565 -17.02 4.90 -35.89
C ARG A 565 -17.29 4.11 -37.17
N ALA A 566 -18.27 4.56 -37.98
CA ALA A 566 -18.63 3.88 -39.24
C ALA A 566 -17.61 4.14 -40.37
N ASN A 567 -16.69 5.10 -40.21
CA ASN A 567 -15.74 5.55 -41.25
C ASN A 567 -14.27 5.40 -40.81
N ALA A 568 -13.97 4.70 -39.74
CA ALA A 568 -12.58 4.36 -39.39
C ALA A 568 -12.11 3.18 -40.27
N PRO A 569 -10.91 3.28 -40.91
CA PRO A 569 -10.38 2.26 -41.82
C PRO A 569 -10.07 0.93 -41.13
#